data_fc3959687b8006eadb1cef75bfce9e14
#
_entry.id   fc3959687b8006eadb1cef75bfce9e14
#
_cell.length_a   1.000
_cell.length_b   1.000
_cell.length_c   1.000
_cell.angle_alpha   90.00
_cell.angle_beta   90.00
_cell.angle_gamma   90.00
#
_symmetry.space_group_name_H-M   'P 1'
#
loop_
_entity.id
_entity.type
_entity.pdbx_description
1 polymer ?
#
loop_
_entity_poly.entity_id
_entity_poly.type
_entity_poly.pdbx_seq_one_letter_code
_entity_poly.pdbx_strand_id
1 'polypeptide(L)'
;QIKIKMLFKKNTSLGRTRLNLLIFLFFILPFFVHSEQNLEGNYTNIKILDKISSKNILVKLKNGEAKRHKDLLIKSMKCKNSEFDDNPEITAYIQVSDLTNKDKDDVFVFNGWMFSSSPSITPFDHPVYDIWLVSCY
;
A
#
# COMPACT_ATOMS: atom_id res chain seq x y z
N GLN A 1 65.18 19.87 -56.10
CA GLN A 1 64.82 19.75 -54.66
C GLN A 1 63.26 19.73 -54.55
N ILE A 2 62.71 18.55 -54.29
CA ILE A 2 61.25 18.35 -54.11
C ILE A 2 61.04 18.38 -52.60
N LYS A 3 60.30 19.42 -52.14
CA LYS A 3 59.89 19.58 -50.78
C LYS A 3 58.56 18.83 -50.55
N ILE A 4 58.61 17.67 -49.90
CA ILE A 4 57.45 16.89 -49.52
C ILE A 4 56.84 17.57 -48.31
N LYS A 5 55.68 18.23 -48.46
CA LYS A 5 54.87 18.70 -47.36
C LYS A 5 54.06 17.52 -46.82
N MET A 6 54.45 16.93 -45.70
CA MET A 6 53.60 16.02 -44.97
C MET A 6 52.43 16.81 -44.37
N LEU A 7 51.22 16.61 -44.91
CA LEU A 7 49.97 17.06 -44.34
C LEU A 7 49.60 16.09 -43.21
N PHE A 8 49.81 16.49 -41.97
CA PHE A 8 49.22 15.80 -40.81
C PHE A 8 47.70 16.00 -40.86
N LYS A 9 46.99 14.98 -41.30
CA LYS A 9 45.56 14.91 -41.22
C LYS A 9 45.15 14.74 -39.77
N LYS A 10 44.71 15.82 -39.11
CA LYS A 10 44.26 15.81 -37.73
C LYS A 10 42.99 14.98 -37.67
N ASN A 11 43.06 13.79 -37.05
CA ASN A 11 41.98 12.87 -36.94
C ASN A 11 41.01 13.36 -35.85
N THR A 12 39.93 14.03 -36.26
CA THR A 12 38.90 14.63 -35.38
C THR A 12 37.83 13.62 -34.91
N SER A 13 38.11 12.30 -34.95
CA SER A 13 37.12 11.27 -34.58
C SER A 13 37.06 10.97 -33.08
N LEU A 14 37.93 11.60 -32.25
CA LEU A 14 38.03 11.29 -30.82
C LEU A 14 36.81 11.75 -30.00
N GLY A 15 36.03 12.70 -30.48
CA GLY A 15 34.84 13.22 -29.79
C GLY A 15 33.63 12.31 -29.94
N ARG A 16 33.47 11.68 -31.09
CA ARG A 16 32.29 10.86 -31.42
C ARG A 16 32.32 9.51 -30.69
N THR A 17 33.49 8.94 -30.53
CA THR A 17 33.69 7.67 -29.77
C THR A 17 33.46 7.87 -28.28
N ARG A 18 33.90 9.00 -27.70
CA ARG A 18 33.67 9.31 -26.29
C ARG A 18 32.19 9.59 -26.02
N LEU A 19 31.48 10.25 -26.92
CA LEU A 19 30.06 10.48 -26.79
C LEU A 19 29.27 9.16 -26.88
N ASN A 20 29.62 8.28 -27.82
CA ASN A 20 28.98 6.97 -27.93
C ASN A 20 29.28 6.08 -26.70
N LEU A 21 30.47 6.16 -26.13
CA LEU A 21 30.83 5.43 -24.92
C LEU A 21 30.05 5.94 -23.68
N LEU A 22 29.82 7.24 -23.57
CA LEU A 22 29.00 7.84 -22.52
C LEU A 22 27.52 7.43 -22.67
N ILE A 23 26.99 7.41 -23.89
CA ILE A 23 25.61 6.95 -24.16
C ILE A 23 25.49 5.48 -23.82
N PHE A 24 26.47 4.64 -24.21
CA PHE A 24 26.49 3.21 -23.90
C PHE A 24 26.59 2.96 -22.38
N LEU A 25 27.39 3.75 -21.67
CA LEU A 25 27.49 3.68 -20.20
C LEU A 25 26.16 4.05 -19.51
N PHE A 26 25.42 5.00 -20.07
CA PHE A 26 24.11 5.38 -19.55
C PHE A 26 23.06 4.29 -19.71
N PHE A 27 23.15 3.47 -20.76
CA PHE A 27 22.27 2.31 -20.97
C PHE A 27 22.63 1.08 -20.12
N ILE A 28 23.87 1.03 -19.58
CA ILE A 28 24.31 -0.09 -18.71
C ILE A 28 24.04 0.19 -17.23
N LEU A 29 23.70 1.45 -16.86
CA LEU A 29 23.29 1.74 -15.49
C LEU A 29 22.03 0.91 -15.20
N PRO A 30 22.11 -0.12 -14.33
CA PRO A 30 20.92 -0.86 -13.95
C PRO A 30 19.99 0.17 -13.28
N PHE A 31 18.80 0.33 -13.83
CA PHE A 31 17.72 0.93 -13.07
C PHE A 31 17.58 0.04 -11.82
N PHE A 32 18.03 0.52 -10.69
CA PHE A 32 17.68 -0.07 -9.41
C PHE A 32 16.17 0.11 -9.26
N VAL A 33 15.43 -0.85 -9.81
CA VAL A 33 14.02 -1.01 -9.48
C VAL A 33 14.02 -1.39 -8.01
N HIS A 34 13.72 -0.41 -7.16
CA HIS A 34 13.37 -0.70 -5.78
C HIS A 34 12.10 -1.56 -5.87
N SER A 35 12.27 -2.85 -5.64
CA SER A 35 11.16 -3.73 -5.38
C SER A 35 10.55 -3.24 -4.07
N GLU A 36 9.44 -2.54 -4.16
CA GLU A 36 8.60 -2.25 -3.00
C GLU A 36 8.26 -3.60 -2.38
N GLN A 37 8.78 -3.85 -1.19
CA GLN A 37 8.41 -5.06 -0.45
C GLN A 37 6.91 -4.98 -0.25
N ASN A 38 6.18 -5.92 -0.84
CA ASN A 38 4.75 -6.07 -0.64
C ASN A 38 4.53 -6.43 0.84
N LEU A 39 4.28 -5.41 1.64
CA LEU A 39 3.92 -5.52 3.06
C LEU A 39 2.42 -5.83 3.23
N GLU A 40 1.79 -6.36 2.17
CA GLU A 40 0.39 -6.78 2.22
C GLU A 40 0.25 -8.07 3.03
N GLY A 41 -0.59 -8.01 4.06
CA GLY A 41 -0.92 -9.17 4.88
C GLY A 41 -2.09 -9.96 4.31
N ASN A 42 -2.18 -11.23 4.70
CA ASN A 42 -3.31 -12.10 4.38
C ASN A 42 -4.45 -11.99 5.40
N TYR A 43 -4.15 -11.47 6.58
CA TYR A 43 -5.08 -11.37 7.70
C TYR A 43 -5.05 -9.98 8.32
N THR A 44 -6.24 -9.51 8.68
CA THR A 44 -6.46 -8.25 9.39
C THR A 44 -7.05 -8.55 10.76
N ASN A 45 -6.45 -8.05 11.83
CA ASN A 45 -7.07 -8.06 13.14
C ASN A 45 -7.75 -6.73 13.41
N ILE A 46 -8.99 -6.80 13.82
CA ILE A 46 -9.78 -5.65 14.28
C ILE A 46 -10.24 -5.87 15.71
N LYS A 47 -10.41 -4.78 16.43
CA LYS A 47 -11.04 -4.76 17.74
C LYS A 47 -12.45 -4.19 17.60
N ILE A 48 -13.43 -4.90 18.13
CA ILE A 48 -14.84 -4.45 18.15
C ILE A 48 -15.24 -4.19 19.59
N LEU A 49 -15.71 -2.98 19.85
CA LEU A 49 -16.36 -2.60 21.12
C LEU A 49 -17.89 -2.65 20.90
N ASP A 50 -18.55 -3.39 21.73
CA ASP A 50 -20.01 -3.30 21.90
C ASP A 50 -20.28 -2.20 22.96
N LYS A 51 -20.82 -1.07 22.52
CA LYS A 51 -21.08 0.11 23.39
C LYS A 51 -22.15 -0.17 24.45
N ILE A 52 -23.06 -1.09 24.17
CA ILE A 52 -24.16 -1.44 25.10
C ILE A 52 -23.63 -2.27 26.25
N SER A 53 -22.84 -3.29 25.96
CA SER A 53 -22.30 -4.21 26.96
C SER A 53 -20.92 -3.83 27.48
N SER A 54 -20.27 -2.82 26.88
CA SER A 54 -18.89 -2.39 27.12
C SER A 54 -17.85 -3.52 26.93
N LYS A 55 -18.20 -4.54 26.15
CA LYS A 55 -17.31 -5.67 25.86
C LYS A 55 -16.48 -5.45 24.62
N ASN A 56 -15.19 -5.72 24.76
CA ASN A 56 -14.24 -5.70 23.66
C ASN A 56 -13.92 -7.11 23.21
N ILE A 57 -13.87 -7.32 21.91
CA ILE A 57 -13.39 -8.57 21.31
C ILE A 57 -12.38 -8.28 20.21
N LEU A 58 -11.42 -9.19 20.05
CA LEU A 58 -10.50 -9.19 18.91
C LEU A 58 -11.03 -10.16 17.86
N VAL A 59 -11.16 -9.68 16.63
CA VAL A 59 -11.67 -10.48 15.51
C VAL A 59 -10.59 -10.54 14.43
N LYS A 60 -10.23 -11.79 14.07
CA LYS A 60 -9.36 -12.05 12.92
C LYS A 60 -10.21 -12.18 11.67
N LEU A 61 -9.88 -11.41 10.65
CA LEU A 61 -10.47 -11.42 9.31
C LEU A 61 -9.44 -11.98 8.34
N LYS A 62 -9.87 -12.88 7.47
CA LYS A 62 -9.07 -13.22 6.29
C LYS A 62 -9.39 -12.23 5.19
N ASN A 63 -8.38 -11.62 4.60
CA ASN A 63 -8.59 -10.61 3.58
C ASN A 63 -9.31 -11.20 2.36
N GLY A 64 -10.27 -10.46 1.85
CA GLY A 64 -11.16 -10.89 0.76
C GLY A 64 -12.40 -11.67 1.21
N GLU A 65 -12.45 -12.17 2.45
CA GLU A 65 -13.59 -12.93 2.98
C GLU A 65 -14.44 -12.08 3.93
N ALA A 66 -15.76 -12.19 3.81
CA ALA A 66 -16.68 -11.54 4.74
C ALA A 66 -16.88 -12.40 6.00
N LYS A 67 -16.89 -11.76 7.15
CA LYS A 67 -17.15 -12.40 8.44
C LYS A 67 -18.30 -11.72 9.16
N ARG A 68 -19.27 -12.51 9.55
CA ARG A 68 -20.39 -12.01 10.35
C ARG A 68 -20.01 -11.94 11.83
N HIS A 69 -20.31 -10.79 12.44
CA HIS A 69 -20.27 -10.59 13.88
C HIS A 69 -21.58 -9.96 14.33
N LYS A 70 -22.44 -10.74 15.01
CA LYS A 70 -23.80 -10.34 15.39
C LYS A 70 -24.56 -9.78 14.18
N ASP A 71 -24.86 -8.49 14.21
CA ASP A 71 -25.63 -7.77 13.19
C ASP A 71 -24.76 -7.09 12.15
N LEU A 72 -23.44 -7.22 12.26
CA LEU A 72 -22.49 -6.68 11.30
C LEU A 72 -21.94 -7.75 10.37
N LEU A 73 -21.86 -7.44 9.10
CA LEU A 73 -21.06 -8.18 8.12
C LEU A 73 -19.80 -7.35 7.80
N ILE A 74 -18.65 -7.89 8.15
CA ILE A 74 -17.38 -7.18 8.09
C ILE A 74 -16.47 -7.88 7.09
N LYS A 75 -15.88 -7.13 6.17
CA LYS A 75 -14.91 -7.63 5.18
C LYS A 75 -13.69 -6.74 5.15
N SER A 76 -12.52 -7.31 5.36
CA SER A 76 -11.25 -6.66 5.01
C SER A 76 -10.91 -7.01 3.57
N MET A 77 -10.79 -6.00 2.72
CA MET A 77 -10.42 -6.21 1.32
C MET A 77 -8.93 -6.46 1.18
N LYS A 78 -8.15 -5.67 1.89
CA LYS A 78 -6.69 -5.78 1.97
C LYS A 78 -6.16 -5.02 3.17
N CYS A 79 -4.99 -5.41 3.63
CA CYS A 79 -4.27 -4.65 4.64
C CYS A 79 -2.78 -4.55 4.29
N LYS A 80 -2.15 -3.52 4.78
CA LYS A 80 -0.72 -3.25 4.62
C LYS A 80 -0.11 -2.91 5.98
N ASN A 81 1.07 -3.45 6.23
CA ASN A 81 1.89 -3.11 7.39
C ASN A 81 3.17 -2.44 6.89
N SER A 82 3.36 -1.17 7.21
CA SER A 82 4.56 -0.40 6.86
C SER A 82 5.49 -0.22 8.07
N GLU A 83 5.63 -1.25 8.90
CA GLU A 83 6.40 -1.22 10.15
C GLU A 83 7.88 -0.82 9.98
N PHE A 84 8.43 -1.00 8.77
CA PHE A 84 9.82 -0.67 8.46
C PHE A 84 10.01 0.70 7.80
N ASP A 85 8.93 1.47 7.61
CA ASP A 85 9.00 2.84 7.11
C ASP A 85 9.40 3.81 8.23
N ASP A 86 9.90 5.00 7.85
CA ASP A 86 10.22 6.10 8.78
C ASP A 86 8.99 6.54 9.62
N ASN A 87 7.80 6.27 9.11
CA ASN A 87 6.53 6.51 9.80
C ASN A 87 5.68 5.22 9.72
N PRO A 88 5.90 4.27 10.64
CA PRO A 88 5.23 2.98 10.63
C PRO A 88 3.71 3.14 10.80
N GLU A 89 2.96 2.59 9.87
CA GLU A 89 1.50 2.62 9.90
C GLU A 89 0.93 1.27 9.44
N ILE A 90 -0.12 0.84 10.11
CA ILE A 90 -0.93 -0.29 9.64
C ILE A 90 -2.22 0.28 9.05
N THR A 91 -2.48 -0.09 7.80
CA THR A 91 -3.67 0.35 7.08
C THR A 91 -4.48 -0.85 6.60
N ALA A 92 -5.80 -0.73 6.58
CA ALA A 92 -6.68 -1.74 6.00
C ALA A 92 -7.88 -1.10 5.33
N TYR A 93 -8.29 -1.64 4.19
CA TYR A 93 -9.53 -1.26 3.54
C TYR A 93 -10.66 -2.16 4.04
N ILE A 94 -11.56 -1.59 4.82
CA ILE A 94 -12.63 -2.32 5.51
C ILE A 94 -13.98 -1.90 4.95
N GLN A 95 -14.84 -2.90 4.78
CA GLN A 95 -16.24 -2.75 4.43
C GLN A 95 -17.07 -3.34 5.57
N VAL A 96 -18.08 -2.58 6.03
CA VAL A 96 -19.01 -3.04 7.07
C VAL A 96 -20.44 -2.75 6.60
N SER A 97 -21.27 -3.77 6.62
CA SER A 97 -22.72 -3.65 6.39
C SER A 97 -23.47 -3.99 7.67
N ASP A 98 -24.53 -3.25 7.95
CA ASP A 98 -25.45 -3.53 9.05
C ASP A 98 -26.59 -4.45 8.53
N LEU A 99 -26.72 -5.63 9.11
CA LEU A 99 -27.69 -6.65 8.75
C LEU A 99 -29.06 -6.43 9.39
N THR A 100 -29.20 -5.44 10.28
CA THR A 100 -30.50 -5.10 10.89
C THR A 100 -31.37 -4.30 9.91
N ASN A 101 -30.75 -3.63 8.96
CA ASN A 101 -31.48 -2.90 7.93
C ASN A 101 -32.15 -3.87 6.95
N LYS A 102 -33.48 -3.89 6.91
CA LYS A 102 -34.28 -4.82 6.10
C LYS A 102 -34.42 -4.37 4.64
N ASP A 103 -33.98 -3.17 4.33
CA ASP A 103 -33.92 -2.68 2.96
C ASP A 103 -32.90 -3.51 2.20
N LYS A 104 -33.32 -4.12 1.10
CA LYS A 104 -32.55 -5.13 0.33
C LYS A 104 -31.31 -4.60 -0.37
N ASP A 105 -30.95 -3.35 -0.17
CA ASP A 105 -29.72 -2.77 -0.69
C ASP A 105 -28.60 -2.98 0.33
N ASP A 106 -27.53 -3.65 -0.08
CA ASP A 106 -26.30 -3.82 0.69
C ASP A 106 -25.63 -2.44 0.95
N VAL A 107 -26.24 -1.65 1.82
CA VAL A 107 -25.68 -0.36 2.19
C VAL A 107 -24.57 -0.56 3.20
N PHE A 108 -23.38 -0.16 2.82
CA PHE A 108 -22.27 -0.12 3.75
C PHE A 108 -22.46 1.00 4.78
N VAL A 109 -22.44 0.67 6.05
CA VAL A 109 -22.35 1.66 7.14
C VAL A 109 -20.92 2.20 7.27
N PHE A 110 -19.95 1.47 6.71
CA PHE A 110 -18.56 1.91 6.55
C PHE A 110 -17.95 1.27 5.30
N ASN A 111 -17.23 2.07 4.52
CA ASN A 111 -16.51 1.59 3.34
C ASN A 111 -15.31 2.50 3.11
N GLY A 112 -14.14 2.12 3.62
CA GLY A 112 -12.98 2.99 3.57
C GLY A 112 -11.72 2.42 4.21
N TRP A 113 -10.69 3.26 4.23
CA TRP A 113 -9.42 2.94 4.87
C TRP A 113 -9.49 3.21 6.36
N MET A 114 -9.00 2.26 7.15
CA MET A 114 -8.71 2.43 8.57
C MET A 114 -7.22 2.50 8.82
N PHE A 115 -6.83 3.27 9.82
CA PHE A 115 -5.45 3.50 10.24
C PHE A 115 -5.31 3.10 11.70
N SER A 116 -4.27 2.31 12.04
CA SER A 116 -4.11 1.82 13.42
C SER A 116 -3.63 2.92 14.38
N SER A 117 -2.72 3.79 13.91
CA SER A 117 -2.17 4.88 14.73
C SER A 117 -3.12 6.06 14.86
N SER A 118 -4.03 6.24 13.90
CA SER A 118 -4.89 7.43 13.82
C SER A 118 -6.34 7.06 13.45
N PRO A 119 -7.06 6.34 14.32
CA PRO A 119 -8.41 5.85 14.04
C PRO A 119 -9.44 6.98 13.84
N SER A 120 -9.12 8.19 14.29
CA SER A 120 -9.99 9.36 14.12
C SER A 120 -9.98 9.98 12.73
N ILE A 121 -9.05 9.60 11.84
CA ILE A 121 -9.03 10.12 10.46
C ILE A 121 -10.26 9.63 9.68
N THR A 122 -10.63 8.36 9.86
CA THR A 122 -11.83 7.75 9.26
C THR A 122 -12.55 6.96 10.35
N PRO A 123 -13.28 7.63 11.23
CA PRO A 123 -13.95 6.97 12.34
C PRO A 123 -15.07 6.05 11.83
N PHE A 124 -15.19 4.89 12.45
CA PHE A 124 -16.36 4.05 12.27
C PHE A 124 -17.47 4.60 13.17
N ASP A 125 -18.50 5.17 12.55
CA ASP A 125 -19.66 5.74 13.27
C ASP A 125 -20.85 4.78 13.18
N HIS A 126 -21.12 4.08 14.29
CA HIS A 126 -22.27 3.19 14.43
C HIS A 126 -22.86 3.31 15.84
N PRO A 127 -24.18 3.30 15.99
CA PRO A 127 -24.82 3.55 17.31
C PRO A 127 -24.45 2.51 18.39
N VAL A 128 -24.17 1.27 17.99
CA VAL A 128 -23.94 0.14 18.91
C VAL A 128 -22.50 -0.31 18.97
N TYR A 129 -21.73 -0.15 17.89
CA TYR A 129 -20.39 -0.71 17.79
C TYR A 129 -19.36 0.37 17.45
N ASP A 130 -18.12 0.17 17.96
CA ASP A 130 -16.92 0.81 17.44
C ASP A 130 -15.96 -0.25 16.92
N ILE A 131 -15.25 0.08 15.83
CA ILE A 131 -14.27 -0.84 15.21
C ILE A 131 -12.95 -0.09 15.06
N TRP A 132 -11.85 -0.76 15.46
CA TRP A 132 -10.49 -0.26 15.29
C TRP A 132 -9.62 -1.31 14.61
N LEU A 133 -8.77 -0.86 13.71
CA LEU A 133 -7.70 -1.67 13.14
C LEU A 133 -6.61 -1.88 14.19
N VAL A 134 -6.14 -3.13 14.32
CA VAL A 134 -5.11 -3.50 15.30
C VAL A 134 -3.82 -3.95 14.62
N SER A 135 -3.92 -4.91 13.70
CA SER A 135 -2.73 -5.47 13.04
C SER A 135 -3.06 -6.07 11.67
N CYS A 136 -2.00 -6.19 10.85
CA CYS A 136 -1.99 -6.79 9.52
C CYS A 136 -0.81 -7.77 9.42
N TYR A 137 -1.03 -9.01 8.96
CA TYR A 137 0.03 -10.02 8.82
C TYR A 137 -0.33 -11.12 7.82
#